data_5d8c2676223bde3827dcfea27612ae4a
#
_entry.id   5d8c2676223bde3827dcfea27612ae4a
#
_cell.length_a   1.000
_cell.length_b   1.000
_cell.length_c   1.000
_cell.angle_alpha   90.00
_cell.angle_beta   90.00
_cell.angle_gamma   90.00
#
_symmetry.space_group_name_H-M   'P 1'
#
loop_
_entity.id
_entity.type
_entity.pdbx_description
1 polymer ?
#
loop_
_entity_poly.entity_id
_entity_poly.type
_entity_poly.pdbx_seq_one_letter_code
_entity_poly.pdbx_strand_id
1 'polypeptide(L)'
;MTYQAGRHFLQIPGPTNVPDRVLRAIDRPTIDHRGPEFQQLGLDVLAGMRRMLKTRGAVVIYPASGTGAWEAALVNTLSAGDKVLMYETGQFASLWQKLALRMGLQPEFIAGDWRHGADAAAIEARLTEDKSYAIKAVCVVHNETSTAVTSKIVEVRKAIDRAKHPALLMVDTISGLGSIDYRHDEWGVDVTVAGSQKGLMLPPGLSFNAVSEKALAASKTAKLPRSYWSWDEMLVPNKNGFFPYTPATNLLYGLREAVAMLEEEGLDNVFKRHDRHAEATRRAVHAWGLEILCKNETEYSSALTAVLMPARHSEVAFRKVVLDNFNMSLGSGLGKIADKVFRIGHLGDFNDLTLVGTLAGVEMGLALAKVPHQKGGVAAAMESLKESCLKTNT
;
A
#
# COMPACT_ATOMS: atom_id res chain seq x y z
N MET A 1 19.26 -21.31 -15.87
CA MET A 1 17.81 -21.09 -16.17
C MET A 1 17.63 -21.28 -17.67
N THR A 2 16.69 -22.11 -18.06
CA THR A 2 16.30 -22.25 -19.48
C THR A 2 15.39 -21.07 -19.85
N TYR A 3 15.54 -20.55 -21.08
CA TYR A 3 14.69 -19.49 -21.60
C TYR A 3 13.22 -19.94 -21.61
N GLN A 4 12.35 -19.09 -21.10
CA GLN A 4 10.90 -19.26 -21.21
C GLN A 4 10.34 -18.11 -22.06
N ALA A 5 9.54 -18.46 -23.07
CA ALA A 5 8.92 -17.47 -23.95
C ALA A 5 7.85 -16.66 -23.23
N GLY A 6 7.70 -15.40 -23.62
CA GLY A 6 6.74 -14.48 -23.02
C GLY A 6 7.28 -13.73 -21.78
N ARG A 7 6.48 -12.80 -21.27
CA ARG A 7 6.80 -12.06 -20.04
C ARG A 7 6.40 -12.89 -18.82
N HIS A 8 7.16 -12.75 -17.73
CA HIS A 8 6.76 -13.27 -16.43
C HIS A 8 5.48 -12.59 -15.94
N PHE A 9 4.51 -13.38 -15.49
CA PHE A 9 3.30 -12.86 -14.86
C PHE A 9 3.57 -12.56 -13.38
N LEU A 10 3.89 -11.30 -13.09
CA LEU A 10 4.14 -10.83 -11.73
C LEU A 10 2.82 -10.40 -11.07
N GLN A 11 2.12 -11.35 -10.44
CA GLN A 11 0.78 -11.13 -9.85
C GLN A 11 0.80 -11.22 -8.32
N ILE A 12 1.91 -10.83 -7.74
CA ILE A 12 2.02 -10.57 -6.30
C ILE A 12 1.44 -9.19 -5.96
N PRO A 13 1.01 -8.94 -4.71
CA PRO A 13 0.53 -7.61 -4.31
C PRO A 13 1.66 -6.59 -4.11
N GLY A 14 2.58 -6.55 -5.04
CA GLY A 14 3.77 -5.69 -5.09
C GLY A 14 5.05 -6.37 -4.58
N PRO A 15 6.20 -6.04 -5.22
CA PRO A 15 6.32 -5.05 -6.30
C PRO A 15 5.42 -5.37 -7.49
N THR A 16 4.88 -4.34 -8.14
CA THR A 16 4.02 -4.49 -9.32
C THR A 16 4.84 -4.50 -10.62
N ASN A 17 4.20 -4.90 -11.72
CA ASN A 17 4.77 -4.67 -13.04
C ASN A 17 5.06 -3.18 -13.23
N VAL A 18 6.20 -2.87 -13.85
CA VAL A 18 6.58 -1.50 -14.18
C VAL A 18 6.25 -1.26 -15.64
N PRO A 19 5.43 -0.24 -15.97
CA PRO A 19 5.08 0.08 -17.36
C PRO A 19 6.31 0.43 -18.21
N ASP A 20 6.28 0.13 -19.51
CA ASP A 20 7.36 0.45 -20.44
C ASP A 20 7.65 1.97 -20.47
N ARG A 21 6.64 2.84 -20.31
CA ARG A 21 6.82 4.30 -20.22
C ARG A 21 7.69 4.69 -19.02
N VAL A 22 7.42 4.09 -17.88
CA VAL A 22 8.19 4.32 -16.63
C VAL A 22 9.61 3.76 -16.77
N LEU A 23 9.78 2.56 -17.34
CA LEU A 23 11.10 1.99 -17.60
C LEU A 23 11.93 2.90 -18.51
N ARG A 24 11.38 3.39 -19.63
CA ARG A 24 12.05 4.34 -20.53
C ARG A 24 12.38 5.68 -19.84
N ALA A 25 11.54 6.13 -18.92
CA ALA A 25 11.82 7.35 -18.16
C ALA A 25 13.00 7.17 -17.19
N ILE A 26 13.19 5.97 -16.63
CA ILE A 26 14.29 5.62 -15.72
C ILE A 26 15.59 5.38 -16.50
N ASP A 27 15.51 4.79 -17.71
CA ASP A 27 16.66 4.43 -18.55
C ASP A 27 17.22 5.67 -19.28
N ARG A 28 17.99 6.46 -18.52
CA ARG A 28 18.63 7.67 -19.01
C ARG A 28 19.92 7.97 -18.25
N PRO A 29 20.83 8.75 -18.83
CA PRO A 29 22.03 9.23 -18.15
C PRO A 29 21.66 9.97 -16.85
N THR A 30 22.50 9.78 -15.83
CA THR A 30 22.40 10.54 -14.57
C THR A 30 22.71 12.01 -14.82
N ILE A 31 21.96 12.90 -14.21
CA ILE A 31 22.13 14.36 -14.31
C ILE A 31 22.76 14.95 -13.05
N ASP A 32 23.27 16.18 -13.15
CA ASP A 32 23.69 16.94 -11.98
C ASP A 32 22.49 17.26 -11.07
N HIS A 33 22.48 16.63 -9.89
CA HIS A 33 21.42 16.79 -8.89
C HIS A 33 21.39 18.17 -8.19
N ARG A 34 22.29 19.09 -8.56
CA ARG A 34 22.31 20.50 -8.14
C ARG A 34 22.06 21.47 -9.29
N GLY A 35 21.89 20.94 -10.50
CA GLY A 35 21.62 21.71 -11.71
C GLY A 35 20.15 22.10 -11.89
N PRO A 36 19.85 23.00 -12.84
CA PRO A 36 18.50 23.50 -13.07
C PRO A 36 17.54 22.42 -13.59
N GLU A 37 18.03 21.42 -14.35
CA GLU A 37 17.20 20.32 -14.80
C GLU A 37 16.68 19.48 -13.61
N PHE A 38 17.55 19.22 -12.64
CA PHE A 38 17.14 18.49 -11.44
C PHE A 38 16.21 19.33 -10.56
N GLN A 39 16.43 20.63 -10.46
CA GLN A 39 15.54 21.54 -9.73
C GLN A 39 14.10 21.39 -10.22
N GLN A 40 13.90 21.45 -11.54
CA GLN A 40 12.58 21.30 -12.14
C GLN A 40 11.99 19.90 -11.86
N LEU A 41 12.79 18.85 -12.03
CA LEU A 41 12.36 17.49 -11.71
C LEU A 41 11.91 17.35 -10.24
N GLY A 42 12.68 17.92 -9.30
CA GLY A 42 12.34 17.91 -7.89
C GLY A 42 11.02 18.62 -7.59
N LEU A 43 10.82 19.79 -8.16
CA LEU A 43 9.54 20.52 -8.04
C LEU A 43 8.37 19.73 -8.62
N ASP A 44 8.54 19.13 -9.80
CA ASP A 44 7.50 18.34 -10.49
C ASP A 44 7.06 17.15 -9.65
N VAL A 45 8.03 16.36 -9.13
CA VAL A 45 7.70 15.15 -8.34
C VAL A 45 7.09 15.49 -6.98
N LEU A 46 7.54 16.56 -6.32
CA LEU A 46 6.95 17.01 -5.06
C LEU A 46 5.51 17.50 -5.27
N ALA A 47 5.27 18.25 -6.34
CA ALA A 47 3.92 18.71 -6.69
C ALA A 47 3.03 17.52 -7.09
N GLY A 48 3.55 16.58 -7.89
CA GLY A 48 2.86 15.35 -8.27
C GLY A 48 2.44 14.52 -7.07
N MET A 49 3.34 14.29 -6.14
CA MET A 49 3.02 13.52 -4.93
C MET A 49 2.00 14.21 -4.02
N ARG A 50 1.98 15.55 -3.96
CA ARG A 50 0.90 16.28 -3.27
C ARG A 50 -0.47 15.95 -3.88
N ARG A 51 -0.56 15.92 -5.21
CA ARG A 51 -1.82 15.58 -5.91
C ARG A 51 -2.22 14.13 -5.68
N MET A 52 -1.27 13.19 -5.75
CA MET A 52 -1.53 11.77 -5.48
C MET A 52 -2.03 11.52 -4.06
N LEU A 53 -1.51 12.25 -3.07
CA LEU A 53 -1.87 12.13 -1.66
C LEU A 53 -3.06 13.01 -1.27
N LYS A 54 -3.57 13.83 -2.20
CA LYS A 54 -4.64 14.82 -1.98
C LYS A 54 -4.33 15.71 -0.77
N THR A 55 -3.14 16.33 -0.78
CA THR A 55 -2.67 17.22 0.28
C THR A 55 -2.12 18.53 -0.26
N ARG A 56 -2.30 19.62 0.49
CA ARG A 56 -1.63 20.92 0.30
C ARG A 56 -0.42 21.05 1.22
N GLY A 57 -0.25 20.12 2.15
CA GLY A 57 0.81 20.09 3.14
C GLY A 57 2.18 19.69 2.58
N ALA A 58 3.12 19.47 3.49
CA ALA A 58 4.46 19.04 3.16
C ALA A 58 4.47 17.58 2.69
N VAL A 59 5.27 17.29 1.66
CA VAL A 59 5.57 15.94 1.21
C VAL A 59 7.08 15.76 1.21
N VAL A 60 7.53 14.65 1.76
CA VAL A 60 8.94 14.26 1.81
C VAL A 60 9.12 12.97 1.00
N ILE A 61 10.15 12.92 0.17
CA ILE A 61 10.50 11.77 -0.67
C ILE A 61 11.86 11.23 -0.22
N TYR A 62 11.93 9.94 0.08
CA TYR A 62 13.16 9.25 0.49
C TYR A 62 13.57 8.18 -0.51
N PRO A 63 14.88 7.99 -0.77
CA PRO A 63 15.38 6.82 -1.48
C PRO A 63 15.38 5.60 -0.54
N ALA A 64 14.19 5.05 -0.29
CA ALA A 64 13.96 3.99 0.68
C ALA A 64 12.74 3.14 0.33
N SER A 65 12.53 2.04 1.03
CA SER A 65 11.26 1.31 1.06
C SER A 65 10.25 2.00 2.00
N GLY A 66 8.98 1.60 1.95
CA GLY A 66 7.96 2.09 2.88
C GLY A 66 8.32 1.89 4.36
N THR A 67 9.13 0.87 4.68
CA THR A 67 9.67 0.65 6.04
C THR A 67 10.51 1.84 6.53
N GLY A 68 11.31 2.46 5.63
CA GLY A 68 12.04 3.68 5.96
C GLY A 68 11.11 4.87 6.25
N ALA A 69 9.99 4.99 5.52
CA ALA A 69 9.01 6.03 5.78
C ALA A 69 8.21 5.79 7.09
N TRP A 70 8.02 4.53 7.54
CA TRP A 70 7.53 4.24 8.89
C TRP A 70 8.48 4.78 9.96
N GLU A 71 9.77 4.49 9.81
CA GLU A 71 10.81 4.99 10.74
C GLU A 71 10.85 6.51 10.74
N ALA A 72 10.87 7.13 9.55
CA ALA A 72 10.85 8.58 9.39
C ALA A 72 9.64 9.23 10.10
N ALA A 73 8.44 8.66 9.97
CA ALA A 73 7.24 9.15 10.65
C ALA A 73 7.40 9.16 12.16
N LEU A 74 7.91 8.06 12.74
CA LEU A 74 8.08 7.91 14.19
C LEU A 74 9.19 8.81 14.74
N VAL A 75 10.37 8.82 14.12
CA VAL A 75 11.53 9.58 14.65
C VAL A 75 11.35 11.08 14.55
N ASN A 76 10.54 11.56 13.60
CA ASN A 76 10.27 12.98 13.47
C ASN A 76 9.19 13.50 14.43
N THR A 77 8.36 12.64 15.02
CA THR A 77 7.19 13.08 15.79
C THR A 77 7.19 12.65 17.25
N LEU A 78 8.07 11.71 17.63
CA LEU A 78 8.02 11.04 18.92
C LEU A 78 9.36 11.08 19.67
N SER A 79 9.29 10.77 20.95
CA SER A 79 10.42 10.68 21.86
C SER A 79 10.51 9.28 22.46
N ALA A 80 11.71 8.87 22.93
CA ALA A 80 11.87 7.58 23.60
C ALA A 80 10.91 7.43 24.77
N GLY A 81 10.25 6.28 24.87
CA GLY A 81 9.25 5.99 25.89
C GLY A 81 7.82 6.47 25.55
N ASP A 82 7.61 7.23 24.48
CA ASP A 82 6.27 7.64 24.06
C ASP A 82 5.40 6.42 23.73
N LYS A 83 4.13 6.48 24.17
CA LYS A 83 3.14 5.46 23.82
C LYS A 83 2.54 5.71 22.45
N VAL A 84 2.36 4.64 21.68
CA VAL A 84 1.67 4.64 20.39
C VAL A 84 0.58 3.57 20.38
N LEU A 85 -0.63 3.93 19.98
CA LEU A 85 -1.73 2.99 19.84
C LEU A 85 -1.71 2.42 18.41
N MET A 86 -1.69 1.10 18.28
CA MET A 86 -1.65 0.41 16.99
C MET A 86 -2.70 -0.69 16.94
N TYR A 87 -3.24 -0.97 15.76
CA TYR A 87 -4.25 -2.00 15.57
C TYR A 87 -3.71 -3.14 14.71
N GLU A 88 -3.94 -4.40 15.12
CA GLU A 88 -3.44 -5.60 14.45
C GLU A 88 -4.35 -6.02 13.29
N THR A 89 -4.17 -5.43 12.10
CA THR A 89 -4.90 -5.83 10.89
C THR A 89 -4.20 -6.93 10.11
N GLY A 90 -2.89 -7.17 10.37
CA GLY A 90 -2.10 -8.18 9.68
C GLY A 90 -0.60 -8.06 9.92
N GLN A 91 0.17 -8.61 8.97
CA GLN A 91 1.62 -8.69 9.08
C GLN A 91 2.29 -7.32 9.06
N PHE A 92 1.80 -6.37 8.23
CA PHE A 92 2.46 -5.06 8.11
C PHE A 92 2.18 -4.19 9.34
N ALA A 93 0.99 -4.26 9.93
CA ALA A 93 0.72 -3.67 11.24
C ALA A 93 1.66 -4.25 12.32
N SER A 94 1.86 -5.57 12.34
CA SER A 94 2.78 -6.24 13.27
C SER A 94 4.25 -5.88 13.04
N LEU A 95 4.67 -5.66 11.79
CA LEU A 95 6.04 -5.21 11.48
C LEU A 95 6.26 -3.76 11.91
N TRP A 96 5.27 -2.89 11.73
CA TRP A 96 5.36 -1.50 12.19
C TRP A 96 5.42 -1.42 13.71
N GLN A 97 4.62 -2.23 14.42
CA GLN A 97 4.69 -2.37 15.87
C GLN A 97 6.09 -2.82 16.35
N LYS A 98 6.70 -3.81 15.68
CA LYS A 98 8.07 -4.26 16.00
C LYS A 98 9.11 -3.18 15.75
N LEU A 99 8.93 -2.37 14.70
CA LEU A 99 9.80 -1.23 14.42
C LEU A 99 9.67 -0.18 15.53
N ALA A 100 8.45 0.17 15.94
CA ALA A 100 8.23 1.10 17.05
C ALA A 100 8.92 0.66 18.36
N LEU A 101 8.82 -0.63 18.71
CA LEU A 101 9.54 -1.21 19.86
C LEU A 101 11.06 -1.03 19.74
N ARG A 102 11.65 -1.28 18.56
CA ARG A 102 13.09 -1.12 18.33
C ARG A 102 13.55 0.32 18.42
N MET A 103 12.66 1.28 18.14
CA MET A 103 12.92 2.71 18.29
C MET A 103 12.76 3.20 19.74
N GLY A 104 12.50 2.31 20.70
CA GLY A 104 12.34 2.66 22.11
C GLY A 104 10.98 3.26 22.45
N LEU A 105 9.98 3.08 21.60
CA LEU A 105 8.59 3.46 21.86
C LEU A 105 7.86 2.37 22.64
N GLN A 106 6.70 2.71 23.18
CA GLN A 106 5.81 1.81 23.92
C GLN A 106 4.50 1.58 23.12
N PRO A 107 4.48 0.66 22.13
CA PRO A 107 3.27 0.40 21.39
C PRO A 107 2.27 -0.40 22.23
N GLU A 108 1.06 0.14 22.34
CA GLU A 108 -0.13 -0.56 22.79
C GLU A 108 -0.81 -1.14 21.55
N PHE A 109 -0.82 -2.46 21.43
CA PHE A 109 -1.26 -3.16 20.24
C PHE A 109 -2.62 -3.81 20.46
N ILE A 110 -3.69 -3.23 19.90
CA ILE A 110 -5.03 -3.82 19.96
C ILE A 110 -5.05 -5.05 19.06
N ALA A 111 -5.34 -6.21 19.63
CA ALA A 111 -5.37 -7.48 18.89
C ALA A 111 -6.53 -7.50 17.89
N GLY A 112 -6.24 -7.99 16.68
CA GLY A 112 -7.21 -8.22 15.61
C GLY A 112 -7.17 -9.67 15.11
N ASP A 113 -8.19 -10.06 14.37
CA ASP A 113 -8.36 -11.43 13.86
C ASP A 113 -7.74 -11.67 12.48
N TRP A 114 -7.12 -10.65 11.89
CA TRP A 114 -6.56 -10.66 10.54
C TRP A 114 -7.59 -10.90 9.43
N ARG A 115 -8.86 -10.64 9.72
CA ARG A 115 -9.98 -10.80 8.78
C ARG A 115 -10.86 -9.55 8.64
N HIS A 116 -10.62 -8.56 9.51
CA HIS A 116 -11.33 -7.27 9.54
C HIS A 116 -10.34 -6.10 9.58
N GLY A 117 -10.81 -4.92 9.15
CA GLY A 117 -10.10 -3.66 9.28
C GLY A 117 -9.97 -3.22 10.74
N ALA A 118 -9.31 -2.07 10.94
CA ALA A 118 -9.16 -1.50 12.28
C ALA A 118 -10.53 -1.11 12.86
N ASP A 119 -10.83 -1.61 14.05
CA ASP A 119 -12.06 -1.27 14.78
C ASP A 119 -11.94 0.13 15.40
N ALA A 120 -12.64 1.09 14.82
CA ALA A 120 -12.68 2.46 15.27
C ALA A 120 -13.28 2.60 16.69
N ALA A 121 -14.23 1.73 17.08
CA ALA A 121 -14.83 1.76 18.40
C ALA A 121 -13.83 1.31 19.49
N ALA A 122 -13.03 0.28 19.21
CA ALA A 122 -11.97 -0.15 20.12
C ALA A 122 -10.88 0.93 20.28
N ILE A 123 -10.53 1.62 19.19
CA ILE A 123 -9.59 2.76 19.24
C ILE A 123 -10.17 3.89 20.08
N GLU A 124 -11.45 4.26 19.87
CA GLU A 124 -12.14 5.31 20.64
C GLU A 124 -12.17 4.98 22.13
N ALA A 125 -12.58 3.77 22.48
CA ALA A 125 -12.64 3.31 23.88
C ALA A 125 -11.27 3.45 24.54
N ARG A 126 -10.22 2.95 23.90
CA ARG A 126 -8.86 3.01 24.46
C ARG A 126 -8.35 4.45 24.63
N LEU A 127 -8.61 5.34 23.66
CA LEU A 127 -8.24 6.75 23.77
C LEU A 127 -9.06 7.49 24.85
N THR A 128 -10.33 7.13 25.01
CA THR A 128 -11.20 7.70 26.06
C THR A 128 -10.72 7.34 27.46
N GLU A 129 -10.10 6.17 27.63
CA GLU A 129 -9.48 5.75 28.90
C GLU A 129 -8.16 6.49 29.21
N ASP A 130 -7.44 6.96 28.19
CA ASP A 130 -6.16 7.66 28.35
C ASP A 130 -6.34 9.13 28.77
N LYS A 131 -6.80 9.34 30.01
CA LYS A 131 -7.03 10.69 30.55
C LYS A 131 -5.78 11.54 30.71
N SER A 132 -4.60 10.92 30.70
CA SER A 132 -3.30 11.60 30.81
C SER A 132 -2.73 12.01 29.44
N TYR A 133 -3.39 11.61 28.33
CA TYR A 133 -2.89 11.82 26.98
C TYR A 133 -1.47 11.25 26.76
N ALA A 134 -1.21 10.09 27.35
CA ALA A 134 0.08 9.42 27.25
C ALA A 134 0.31 8.87 25.84
N ILE A 135 -0.76 8.47 25.13
CA ILE A 135 -0.72 8.01 23.74
C ILE A 135 -0.47 9.22 22.84
N LYS A 136 0.67 9.22 22.12
CA LYS A 136 1.08 10.33 21.25
C LYS A 136 0.65 10.16 19.81
N ALA A 137 0.49 8.92 19.35
CA ALA A 137 0.05 8.62 17.98
C ALA A 137 -0.85 7.39 17.93
N VAL A 138 -1.77 7.38 16.96
CA VAL A 138 -2.55 6.23 16.51
C VAL A 138 -2.02 5.83 15.15
N CYS A 139 -1.51 4.60 15.01
CA CYS A 139 -0.92 4.10 13.77
C CYS A 139 -1.82 3.00 13.18
N VAL A 140 -2.33 3.21 11.97
CA VAL A 140 -3.25 2.28 11.29
C VAL A 140 -2.79 2.00 9.86
N VAL A 141 -2.86 0.73 9.45
CA VAL A 141 -2.67 0.33 8.06
C VAL A 141 -3.99 0.50 7.32
N HIS A 142 -3.99 1.34 6.28
CA HIS A 142 -5.15 1.60 5.42
C HIS A 142 -5.52 0.36 4.61
N ASN A 143 -4.56 -0.18 3.85
CA ASN A 143 -4.74 -1.40 3.09
C ASN A 143 -3.71 -2.44 3.53
N GLU A 144 -4.11 -3.41 4.31
CA GLU A 144 -3.21 -4.44 4.82
C GLU A 144 -2.91 -5.48 3.73
N THR A 145 -1.72 -5.41 3.19
CA THR A 145 -1.31 -6.24 2.03
C THR A 145 -1.28 -7.74 2.36
N SER A 146 -1.10 -8.13 3.63
CA SER A 146 -1.07 -9.54 4.00
C SER A 146 -2.44 -10.19 4.00
N THR A 147 -3.48 -9.45 4.36
CA THR A 147 -4.84 -9.95 4.58
C THR A 147 -5.86 -9.50 3.54
N ALA A 148 -5.51 -8.55 2.68
CA ALA A 148 -6.41 -7.88 1.73
C ALA A 148 -7.60 -7.17 2.41
N VAL A 149 -7.35 -6.61 3.59
CA VAL A 149 -8.34 -5.86 4.38
C VAL A 149 -8.05 -4.37 4.28
N THR A 150 -9.08 -3.57 4.05
CA THR A 150 -9.00 -2.10 4.01
C THR A 150 -9.66 -1.51 5.26
N SER A 151 -8.90 -0.74 6.04
CA SER A 151 -9.41 -0.02 7.22
C SER A 151 -10.10 1.29 6.82
N LYS A 152 -11.19 1.63 7.47
CA LYS A 152 -11.96 2.87 7.24
C LYS A 152 -11.30 4.05 8.00
N ILE A 153 -10.33 4.72 7.38
CA ILE A 153 -9.52 5.76 8.03
C ILE A 153 -10.37 6.94 8.53
N VAL A 154 -11.42 7.31 7.78
CA VAL A 154 -12.36 8.36 8.21
C VAL A 154 -13.00 8.01 9.56
N GLU A 155 -13.38 6.75 9.79
CA GLU A 155 -13.98 6.32 11.06
C GLU A 155 -12.94 6.32 12.20
N VAL A 156 -11.69 5.97 11.91
CA VAL A 156 -10.59 6.11 12.88
C VAL A 156 -10.36 7.57 13.26
N ARG A 157 -10.38 8.51 12.29
CA ARG A 157 -10.28 9.94 12.60
C ARG A 157 -11.44 10.42 13.47
N LYS A 158 -12.67 10.07 13.11
CA LYS A 158 -13.86 10.38 13.93
C LYS A 158 -13.76 9.81 15.37
N ALA A 159 -13.21 8.62 15.53
CA ALA A 159 -13.01 8.01 16.85
C ALA A 159 -12.04 8.82 17.71
N ILE A 160 -10.90 9.27 17.13
CA ILE A 160 -9.95 10.15 17.82
C ILE A 160 -10.62 11.48 18.21
N ASP A 161 -11.45 12.05 17.32
CA ASP A 161 -12.16 13.31 17.55
C ASP A 161 -13.23 13.18 18.64
N ARG A 162 -14.03 12.08 18.64
CA ARG A 162 -15.02 11.82 19.69
C ARG A 162 -14.37 11.61 21.06
N ALA A 163 -13.23 10.93 21.09
CA ALA A 163 -12.42 10.81 22.31
C ALA A 163 -11.80 12.16 22.75
N LYS A 164 -11.86 13.20 21.92
CA LYS A 164 -11.20 14.50 22.13
C LYS A 164 -9.71 14.34 22.44
N HIS A 165 -9.06 13.38 21.78
CA HIS A 165 -7.70 12.98 22.07
C HIS A 165 -6.69 13.71 21.17
N PRO A 166 -5.59 14.28 21.68
CA PRO A 166 -4.62 15.06 20.90
C PRO A 166 -3.66 14.20 20.05
N ALA A 167 -3.71 12.87 20.12
CA ALA A 167 -2.82 11.98 19.37
C ALA A 167 -2.79 12.29 17.89
N LEU A 168 -1.62 12.09 17.27
CA LEU A 168 -1.46 12.13 15.82
C LEU A 168 -2.12 10.90 15.18
N LEU A 169 -2.73 11.06 14.02
CA LEU A 169 -3.15 9.94 13.18
C LEU A 169 -2.08 9.68 12.12
N MET A 170 -1.44 8.51 12.19
CA MET A 170 -0.45 8.04 11.22
C MET A 170 -1.03 6.88 10.41
N VAL A 171 -0.99 6.98 9.10
CA VAL A 171 -1.60 6.00 8.20
C VAL A 171 -0.59 5.43 7.22
N ASP A 172 -0.46 4.12 7.21
CA ASP A 172 0.23 3.38 6.16
C ASP A 172 -0.73 3.12 4.99
N THR A 173 -0.50 3.77 3.87
CA THR A 173 -1.19 3.51 2.61
C THR A 173 -0.25 3.00 1.52
N ILE A 174 0.85 2.31 1.91
CA ILE A 174 1.86 1.81 0.97
C ILE A 174 1.20 1.01 -0.17
N SER A 175 0.28 0.11 0.12
CA SER A 175 -0.38 -0.69 -0.92
C SER A 175 -1.75 -0.13 -1.36
N GLY A 176 -2.22 0.94 -0.73
CA GLY A 176 -3.46 1.62 -1.10
C GLY A 176 -3.25 2.76 -2.09
N LEU A 177 -2.19 3.55 -1.91
CA LEU A 177 -1.94 4.75 -2.74
C LEU A 177 -1.82 4.40 -4.23
N GLY A 178 -2.56 5.13 -5.07
CA GLY A 178 -2.62 4.90 -6.51
C GLY A 178 -3.46 3.69 -6.92
N SER A 179 -4.14 3.01 -5.97
CA SER A 179 -5.05 1.89 -6.24
C SER A 179 -6.41 2.04 -5.56
N ILE A 180 -6.42 2.65 -4.39
CA ILE A 180 -7.62 2.90 -3.57
C ILE A 180 -7.68 4.41 -3.30
N ASP A 181 -8.87 5.00 -3.29
CA ASP A 181 -9.03 6.42 -2.95
C ASP A 181 -8.44 6.70 -1.56
N TYR A 182 -7.55 7.69 -1.52
CA TYR A 182 -6.88 8.13 -0.31
C TYR A 182 -6.81 9.64 -0.25
N ARG A 183 -7.17 10.25 0.88
CA ARG A 183 -7.33 11.69 1.01
C ARG A 183 -6.71 12.19 2.31
N HIS A 184 -5.43 12.56 2.25
CA HIS A 184 -4.66 12.95 3.44
C HIS A 184 -5.33 14.09 4.21
N ASP A 185 -5.57 15.23 3.55
CA ASP A 185 -6.11 16.43 4.22
C ASP A 185 -7.57 16.23 4.64
N GLU A 186 -8.42 15.71 3.73
CA GLU A 186 -9.86 15.57 3.97
C GLU A 186 -10.15 14.59 5.11
N TRP A 187 -9.34 13.54 5.24
CA TRP A 187 -9.49 12.56 6.33
C TRP A 187 -8.77 12.95 7.62
N GLY A 188 -8.15 14.13 7.66
CA GLY A 188 -7.45 14.63 8.84
C GLY A 188 -6.30 13.74 9.28
N VAL A 189 -5.57 13.15 8.34
CA VAL A 189 -4.38 12.35 8.62
C VAL A 189 -3.22 13.28 8.95
N ASP A 190 -2.47 12.97 10.00
CA ASP A 190 -1.32 13.79 10.39
C ASP A 190 -0.03 13.36 9.70
N VAL A 191 0.18 12.05 9.54
CA VAL A 191 1.32 11.51 8.78
C VAL A 191 0.86 10.37 7.89
N THR A 192 1.09 10.50 6.61
CA THR A 192 0.92 9.40 5.65
C THR A 192 2.25 8.73 5.37
N VAL A 193 2.23 7.40 5.29
CA VAL A 193 3.35 6.59 4.82
C VAL A 193 2.96 5.89 3.52
N ALA A 194 3.79 6.02 2.48
CA ALA A 194 3.57 5.39 1.18
C ALA A 194 4.89 4.89 0.56
N GLY A 195 4.78 4.10 -0.51
CA GLY A 195 5.92 3.52 -1.21
C GLY A 195 5.72 3.43 -2.72
N SER A 196 6.81 3.37 -3.47
CA SER A 196 6.80 3.49 -4.94
C SER A 196 6.34 2.24 -5.69
N GLN A 197 6.58 1.04 -5.15
CA GLN A 197 6.48 -0.24 -5.85
C GLN A 197 5.08 -0.89 -5.82
N LYS A 198 4.05 -0.11 -5.58
CA LYS A 198 2.65 -0.53 -5.50
C LYS A 198 1.81 0.17 -6.57
N GLY A 199 0.74 0.84 -6.23
CA GLY A 199 -0.10 1.56 -7.19
C GLY A 199 0.59 2.67 -7.96
N LEU A 200 1.74 3.17 -7.50
CA LEU A 200 2.56 4.12 -8.26
C LEU A 200 3.41 3.47 -9.37
N MET A 201 3.39 2.16 -9.53
CA MET A 201 3.95 1.42 -10.67
C MET A 201 5.46 1.62 -10.92
N LEU A 202 6.23 1.99 -9.89
CA LEU A 202 7.68 2.10 -9.98
C LEU A 202 8.38 0.83 -9.47
N PRO A 203 9.68 0.68 -9.76
CA PRO A 203 10.52 -0.22 -8.99
C PRO A 203 10.54 0.16 -7.50
N PRO A 204 10.85 -0.78 -6.59
CA PRO A 204 11.20 -0.44 -5.21
C PRO A 204 12.34 0.57 -5.15
N GLY A 205 12.31 1.51 -4.21
CA GLY A 205 13.42 2.44 -3.99
C GLY A 205 13.02 3.87 -3.63
N LEU A 206 11.73 4.23 -3.69
CA LEU A 206 11.24 5.49 -3.15
C LEU A 206 10.14 5.24 -2.11
N SER A 207 10.14 6.08 -1.08
CA SER A 207 9.05 6.13 -0.10
C SER A 207 8.71 7.58 0.26
N PHE A 208 7.54 7.78 0.86
CA PHE A 208 6.95 9.08 0.99
C PHE A 208 6.33 9.27 2.37
N ASN A 209 6.47 10.50 2.92
CA ASN A 209 5.58 11.00 3.95
C ASN A 209 4.84 12.23 3.45
N ALA A 210 3.51 12.27 3.65
CA ALA A 210 2.76 13.53 3.69
C ALA A 210 2.58 13.92 5.16
N VAL A 211 2.72 15.20 5.47
CA VAL A 211 2.87 15.68 6.85
C VAL A 211 1.96 16.88 7.08
N SER A 212 1.08 16.81 8.09
CA SER A 212 0.22 17.90 8.52
C SER A 212 0.99 18.96 9.31
N GLU A 213 0.43 20.17 9.44
CA GLU A 213 0.97 21.21 10.31
C GLU A 213 1.05 20.76 11.78
N LYS A 214 0.10 19.92 12.24
CA LYS A 214 0.11 19.33 13.59
C LYS A 214 1.31 18.40 13.76
N ALA A 215 1.62 17.56 12.77
CA ALA A 215 2.80 16.69 12.81
C ALA A 215 4.10 17.50 12.70
N LEU A 216 4.16 18.57 11.90
CA LEU A 216 5.30 19.49 11.85
C LEU A 216 5.52 20.20 13.19
N ALA A 217 4.46 20.57 13.89
CA ALA A 217 4.57 21.14 15.23
C ALA A 217 5.12 20.11 16.23
N ALA A 218 4.65 18.86 16.18
CA ALA A 218 5.16 17.77 17.01
C ALA A 218 6.66 17.50 16.74
N SER A 219 7.13 17.63 15.48
CA SER A 219 8.52 17.36 15.13
C SER A 219 9.52 18.31 15.82
N LYS A 220 9.09 19.51 16.21
CA LYS A 220 9.93 20.48 16.92
C LYS A 220 10.27 20.07 18.35
N THR A 221 9.47 19.20 18.95
CA THR A 221 9.65 18.73 20.34
C THR A 221 10.05 17.27 20.42
N ALA A 222 9.99 16.52 19.32
CA ALA A 222 10.37 15.12 19.23
C ALA A 222 11.88 14.95 19.48
N LYS A 223 12.23 13.92 20.27
CA LYS A 223 13.61 13.70 20.74
C LYS A 223 14.23 12.38 20.28
N LEU A 224 13.52 11.56 19.50
CA LEU A 224 14.18 10.40 18.88
C LEU A 224 15.31 10.87 17.97
N PRO A 225 16.49 10.23 18.01
CA PRO A 225 17.61 10.63 17.18
C PRO A 225 17.27 10.44 15.71
N ARG A 226 17.55 11.44 14.89
CA ARG A 226 17.35 11.42 13.46
C ARG A 226 18.36 12.29 12.74
N SER A 227 18.81 11.85 11.59
CA SER A 227 19.64 12.62 10.66
C SER A 227 19.10 12.44 9.26
N TYR A 228 19.34 11.27 8.66
CA TYR A 228 18.86 10.96 7.29
C TYR A 228 17.36 11.18 7.08
N TRP A 229 16.53 10.91 8.10
CA TRP A 229 15.07 11.04 8.07
C TRP A 229 14.56 12.42 8.47
N SER A 230 15.41 13.39 8.82
CA SER A 230 15.01 14.69 9.36
C SER A 230 14.15 15.49 8.38
N TRP A 231 12.89 15.76 8.76
CA TRP A 231 12.01 16.61 7.96
C TRP A 231 12.52 18.04 7.86
N ASP A 232 13.11 18.58 8.92
CA ASP A 232 13.66 19.94 8.91
C ASP A 232 14.77 20.09 7.86
N GLU A 233 15.66 19.10 7.76
CA GLU A 233 16.73 19.09 6.74
C GLU A 233 16.18 18.88 5.32
N MET A 234 15.12 18.07 5.16
CA MET A 234 14.50 17.80 3.86
C MET A 234 13.68 18.97 3.33
N LEU A 235 12.86 19.58 4.18
CA LEU A 235 11.87 20.58 3.74
C LEU A 235 12.51 21.91 3.28
N VAL A 236 13.68 22.26 3.83
CA VAL A 236 14.38 23.51 3.44
C VAL A 236 14.81 23.46 1.97
N PRO A 237 15.63 22.50 1.50
CA PRO A 237 16.00 22.44 0.08
C PRO A 237 14.82 22.05 -0.83
N ASN A 238 13.84 21.27 -0.36
CA ASN A 238 12.66 20.89 -1.14
C ASN A 238 11.82 22.09 -1.62
N LYS A 239 11.86 23.23 -0.90
CA LYS A 239 11.21 24.48 -1.35
C LYS A 239 11.69 24.92 -2.73
N ASN A 240 12.93 24.61 -3.05
CA ASN A 240 13.57 24.94 -4.33
C ASN A 240 13.78 23.71 -5.22
N GLY A 241 13.14 22.58 -4.95
CA GLY A 241 13.27 21.36 -5.74
C GLY A 241 14.52 20.54 -5.49
N PHE A 242 15.34 20.91 -4.49
CA PHE A 242 16.58 20.18 -4.13
C PHE A 242 16.38 19.27 -2.92
N PHE A 243 17.35 18.38 -2.70
CA PHE A 243 17.39 17.45 -1.58
C PHE A 243 18.68 17.67 -0.75
N PRO A 244 18.68 17.33 0.56
CA PRO A 244 19.86 17.56 1.40
C PRO A 244 21.02 16.57 1.12
N TYR A 245 20.73 15.47 0.44
CA TYR A 245 21.69 14.43 0.03
C TYR A 245 21.46 14.05 -1.44
N THR A 246 22.35 13.26 -2.03
CA THR A 246 22.22 12.81 -3.41
C THR A 246 20.97 11.93 -3.55
N PRO A 247 19.97 12.36 -4.33
CA PRO A 247 18.72 11.62 -4.49
C PRO A 247 18.83 10.53 -5.56
N ALA A 248 17.87 9.63 -5.60
CA ALA A 248 17.75 8.60 -6.64
C ALA A 248 17.20 9.19 -7.94
N THR A 249 17.99 10.01 -8.64
CA THR A 249 17.58 10.83 -9.80
C THR A 249 16.79 10.06 -10.85
N ASN A 250 17.26 8.89 -11.26
CA ASN A 250 16.60 8.07 -12.28
C ASN A 250 15.22 7.58 -11.84
N LEU A 251 15.07 7.20 -10.55
CA LEU A 251 13.77 6.83 -10.00
C LEU A 251 12.81 8.03 -9.91
N LEU A 252 13.33 9.25 -9.70
CA LEU A 252 12.49 10.45 -9.70
C LEU A 252 11.94 10.77 -11.11
N TYR A 253 12.69 10.51 -12.18
CA TYR A 253 12.16 10.56 -13.54
C TYR A 253 11.04 9.55 -13.75
N GLY A 254 11.23 8.32 -13.26
CA GLY A 254 10.17 7.29 -13.27
C GLY A 254 8.95 7.72 -12.47
N LEU A 255 9.13 8.36 -11.31
CA LEU A 255 8.04 8.88 -10.50
C LEU A 255 7.25 9.98 -11.21
N ARG A 256 7.92 10.92 -11.87
CA ARG A 256 7.27 11.94 -12.68
C ARG A 256 6.39 11.33 -13.76
N GLU A 257 6.92 10.33 -14.48
CA GLU A 257 6.19 9.63 -15.54
C GLU A 257 5.00 8.83 -14.99
N ALA A 258 5.19 8.09 -13.88
CA ALA A 258 4.13 7.33 -13.25
C ALA A 258 2.97 8.23 -12.77
N VAL A 259 3.29 9.38 -12.17
CA VAL A 259 2.28 10.37 -11.79
C VAL A 259 1.54 10.89 -13.02
N ALA A 260 2.26 11.22 -14.11
CA ALA A 260 1.64 11.69 -15.34
C ALA A 260 0.68 10.63 -15.93
N MET A 261 1.06 9.35 -15.95
CA MET A 261 0.18 8.25 -16.40
C MET A 261 -1.10 8.14 -15.57
N LEU A 262 -0.99 8.22 -14.23
CA LEU A 262 -2.14 8.16 -13.34
C LEU A 262 -3.06 9.38 -13.52
N GLU A 263 -2.51 10.55 -13.78
CA GLU A 263 -3.25 11.78 -14.06
C GLU A 263 -3.91 11.77 -15.44
N GLU A 264 -3.25 11.20 -16.46
CA GLU A 264 -3.82 11.00 -17.80
C GLU A 264 -5.04 10.07 -17.76
N GLU A 265 -5.01 8.98 -16.99
CA GLU A 265 -6.16 8.11 -16.76
C GLU A 265 -7.23 8.82 -15.92
N GLY A 266 -6.81 9.69 -15.01
CA GLY A 266 -7.61 10.32 -13.96
C GLY A 266 -7.79 9.41 -12.75
N LEU A 267 -7.46 9.90 -11.55
CA LEU A 267 -7.44 9.07 -10.33
C LEU A 267 -8.76 8.35 -10.05
N ASP A 268 -9.89 9.00 -10.30
CA ASP A 268 -11.21 8.37 -10.09
C ASP A 268 -11.42 7.17 -11.04
N ASN A 269 -10.90 7.24 -12.27
CA ASN A 269 -10.95 6.12 -13.22
C ASN A 269 -9.97 5.02 -12.80
N VAL A 270 -8.78 5.39 -12.31
CA VAL A 270 -7.82 4.44 -11.73
C VAL A 270 -8.47 3.64 -10.60
N PHE A 271 -9.17 4.30 -9.66
CA PHE A 271 -9.85 3.62 -8.56
C PHE A 271 -10.98 2.71 -9.06
N LYS A 272 -11.84 3.20 -9.96
CA LYS A 272 -12.91 2.39 -10.58
C LYS A 272 -12.36 1.17 -11.32
N ARG A 273 -11.22 1.29 -12.02
CA ARG A 273 -10.57 0.16 -12.67
C ARG A 273 -10.12 -0.89 -11.65
N HIS A 274 -9.49 -0.47 -10.55
CA HIS A 274 -9.09 -1.38 -9.47
C HIS A 274 -10.29 -2.06 -8.80
N ASP A 275 -11.36 -1.33 -8.50
CA ASP A 275 -12.60 -1.89 -7.95
C ASP A 275 -13.19 -2.95 -8.86
N ARG A 276 -13.24 -2.68 -10.17
CA ARG A 276 -13.75 -3.59 -11.20
C ARG A 276 -12.92 -4.87 -11.29
N HIS A 277 -11.58 -4.76 -11.29
CA HIS A 277 -10.69 -5.91 -11.30
C HIS A 277 -10.79 -6.73 -10.01
N ALA A 278 -10.90 -6.06 -8.88
CA ALA A 278 -11.10 -6.70 -7.58
C ALA A 278 -12.41 -7.49 -7.54
N GLU A 279 -13.51 -6.91 -8.02
CA GLU A 279 -14.81 -7.57 -8.09
C GLU A 279 -14.78 -8.80 -8.99
N ALA A 280 -14.21 -8.69 -10.20
CA ALA A 280 -14.05 -9.83 -11.10
C ALA A 280 -13.20 -10.96 -10.47
N THR A 281 -12.13 -10.60 -9.75
CA THR A 281 -11.31 -11.57 -9.03
C THR A 281 -12.10 -12.28 -7.92
N ARG A 282 -12.88 -11.55 -7.13
CA ARG A 282 -13.72 -12.12 -6.06
C ARG A 282 -14.78 -13.05 -6.63
N ARG A 283 -15.43 -12.69 -7.74
CA ARG A 283 -16.40 -13.58 -8.42
C ARG A 283 -15.73 -14.87 -8.89
N ALA A 284 -14.51 -14.80 -9.40
CA ALA A 284 -13.76 -16.02 -9.73
C ALA A 284 -13.51 -16.90 -8.50
N VAL A 285 -13.05 -16.30 -7.40
CA VAL A 285 -12.77 -17.03 -6.14
C VAL A 285 -14.04 -17.71 -5.61
N HIS A 286 -15.17 -17.01 -5.60
CA HIS A 286 -16.46 -17.57 -5.18
C HIS A 286 -16.92 -18.71 -6.12
N ALA A 287 -16.76 -18.54 -7.44
CA ALA A 287 -17.11 -19.57 -8.41
C ALA A 287 -16.22 -20.84 -8.28
N TRP A 288 -14.96 -20.69 -7.84
CA TRP A 288 -14.12 -21.84 -7.48
C TRP A 288 -14.55 -22.53 -6.17
N GLY A 289 -15.50 -21.94 -5.42
CA GLY A 289 -15.90 -22.44 -4.10
C GLY A 289 -14.84 -22.20 -3.02
N LEU A 290 -13.91 -21.25 -3.23
CA LEU A 290 -12.89 -20.88 -2.27
C LEU A 290 -13.33 -19.68 -1.42
N GLU A 291 -12.76 -19.59 -0.21
CA GLU A 291 -13.08 -18.53 0.75
C GLU A 291 -12.08 -17.37 0.64
N ILE A 292 -12.61 -16.13 0.58
CA ILE A 292 -11.82 -14.91 0.72
C ILE A 292 -11.49 -14.71 2.20
N LEU A 293 -10.26 -14.32 2.52
CA LEU A 293 -9.80 -14.16 3.90
C LEU A 293 -10.56 -13.06 4.63
N CYS A 294 -10.73 -11.88 4.02
CA CYS A 294 -11.52 -10.79 4.58
C CYS A 294 -13.00 -11.18 4.67
N LYS A 295 -13.64 -10.93 5.81
CA LYS A 295 -15.04 -11.32 6.05
C LYS A 295 -16.06 -10.24 5.72
N ASN A 296 -15.65 -8.98 5.81
CA ASN A 296 -16.54 -7.85 5.60
C ASN A 296 -16.35 -7.30 4.19
N GLU A 297 -17.37 -7.42 3.34
CA GLU A 297 -17.32 -6.96 1.95
C GLU A 297 -17.01 -5.46 1.82
N THR A 298 -17.41 -4.65 2.81
CA THR A 298 -17.12 -3.22 2.83
C THR A 298 -15.67 -2.89 3.18
N GLU A 299 -14.87 -3.90 3.53
CA GLU A 299 -13.45 -3.82 3.87
C GLU A 299 -12.57 -4.59 2.88
N TYR A 300 -13.15 -5.10 1.79
CA TYR A 300 -12.39 -5.74 0.73
C TYR A 300 -11.39 -4.76 0.09
N SER A 301 -10.17 -5.24 -0.13
CA SER A 301 -9.16 -4.48 -0.85
C SER A 301 -9.45 -4.43 -2.36
N SER A 302 -9.28 -3.25 -2.95
CA SER A 302 -9.30 -3.08 -4.41
C SER A 302 -7.93 -3.35 -5.06
N ALA A 303 -6.86 -3.53 -4.24
CA ALA A 303 -5.50 -3.74 -4.73
C ALA A 303 -5.10 -5.23 -4.84
N LEU A 304 -5.72 -6.10 -4.06
CA LEU A 304 -5.42 -7.54 -4.02
C LEU A 304 -6.57 -8.33 -3.42
N THR A 305 -6.57 -9.65 -3.69
CA THR A 305 -7.48 -10.61 -3.06
C THR A 305 -6.67 -11.69 -2.35
N ALA A 306 -6.93 -11.90 -1.06
CA ALA A 306 -6.33 -12.97 -0.26
C ALA A 306 -7.30 -14.16 -0.17
N VAL A 307 -6.85 -15.33 -0.57
CA VAL A 307 -7.67 -16.54 -0.73
C VAL A 307 -7.20 -17.61 0.22
N LEU A 308 -8.11 -18.17 1.03
CA LEU A 308 -7.82 -19.27 1.92
C LEU A 308 -7.65 -20.58 1.13
N MET A 309 -6.58 -21.30 1.44
CA MET A 309 -6.40 -22.66 0.94
C MET A 309 -7.36 -23.62 1.66
N PRO A 310 -7.95 -24.57 0.95
CA PRO A 310 -8.70 -25.65 1.58
C PRO A 310 -7.83 -26.43 2.58
N ALA A 311 -8.43 -26.97 3.62
CA ALA A 311 -7.72 -27.74 4.64
C ALA A 311 -6.84 -28.83 4.02
N ARG A 312 -5.65 -29.02 4.56
CA ARG A 312 -4.62 -29.99 4.12
C ARG A 312 -3.97 -29.68 2.76
N HIS A 313 -4.17 -28.49 2.19
CA HIS A 313 -3.50 -28.04 0.97
C HIS A 313 -2.56 -26.86 1.27
N SER A 314 -1.32 -26.95 0.78
CA SER A 314 -0.28 -25.95 1.00
C SER A 314 -0.33 -24.88 -0.10
N GLU A 315 -0.37 -23.59 0.30
CA GLU A 315 -0.25 -22.49 -0.66
C GLU A 315 1.16 -22.44 -1.27
N VAL A 316 2.18 -22.87 -0.53
CA VAL A 316 3.57 -22.93 -1.04
C VAL A 316 3.67 -23.92 -2.19
N ALA A 317 3.12 -25.13 -2.03
CA ALA A 317 3.09 -26.13 -3.09
C ALA A 317 2.26 -25.65 -4.29
N PHE A 318 1.09 -25.07 -4.07
CA PHE A 318 0.24 -24.50 -5.12
C PHE A 318 0.97 -23.42 -5.91
N ARG A 319 1.54 -22.42 -5.24
CA ARG A 319 2.27 -21.33 -5.92
C ARG A 319 3.48 -21.83 -6.70
N LYS A 320 4.15 -22.87 -6.18
CA LYS A 320 5.25 -23.50 -6.92
C LYS A 320 4.75 -24.12 -8.22
N VAL A 321 3.62 -24.82 -8.21
CA VAL A 321 2.99 -25.38 -9.43
C VAL A 321 2.67 -24.28 -10.43
N VAL A 322 2.11 -23.15 -9.98
CA VAL A 322 1.78 -22.00 -10.83
C VAL A 322 3.04 -21.39 -11.44
N LEU A 323 4.10 -21.21 -10.64
CA LEU A 323 5.36 -20.65 -11.10
C LEU A 323 6.05 -21.55 -12.14
N ASP A 324 6.16 -22.85 -11.83
CA ASP A 324 6.89 -23.81 -12.67
C ASP A 324 6.21 -24.05 -14.03
N ASN A 325 4.86 -24.03 -14.07
CA ASN A 325 4.11 -24.36 -15.29
C ASN A 325 3.71 -23.13 -16.12
N PHE A 326 3.50 -21.98 -15.48
CA PHE A 326 2.94 -20.79 -16.17
C PHE A 326 3.84 -19.56 -16.07
N ASN A 327 5.03 -19.66 -15.47
CA ASN A 327 5.90 -18.51 -15.23
C ASN A 327 5.16 -17.35 -14.57
N MET A 328 4.30 -17.68 -13.58
CA MET A 328 3.48 -16.70 -12.86
C MET A 328 3.75 -16.75 -11.37
N SER A 329 4.04 -15.59 -10.77
CA SER A 329 4.20 -15.43 -9.32
C SER A 329 2.91 -14.94 -8.68
N LEU A 330 2.47 -15.62 -7.62
CA LEU A 330 1.40 -15.21 -6.73
C LEU A 330 1.96 -14.87 -5.35
N GLY A 331 1.26 -14.00 -4.60
CA GLY A 331 1.65 -13.63 -3.25
C GLY A 331 1.52 -14.79 -2.26
N SER A 332 2.50 -14.94 -1.37
CA SER A 332 2.47 -15.92 -0.27
C SER A 332 1.62 -15.44 0.91
N GLY A 333 1.12 -16.33 1.72
CA GLY A 333 0.68 -16.01 3.08
C GLY A 333 1.85 -15.51 3.94
N LEU A 334 1.59 -14.60 4.86
CA LEU A 334 2.60 -14.01 5.73
C LEU A 334 2.24 -14.19 7.21
N GLY A 335 3.24 -14.34 8.08
CA GLY A 335 3.03 -14.41 9.53
C GLY A 335 2.02 -15.50 9.94
N LYS A 336 0.95 -15.14 10.65
CA LYS A 336 -0.07 -16.07 11.18
C LYS A 336 -0.83 -16.86 10.09
N ILE A 337 -0.81 -16.38 8.84
CA ILE A 337 -1.49 -16.97 7.69
C ILE A 337 -0.53 -17.60 6.66
N ALA A 338 0.75 -17.77 7.04
CA ALA A 338 1.73 -18.48 6.22
C ALA A 338 1.25 -19.93 5.94
N ASP A 339 1.45 -20.38 4.72
CA ASP A 339 1.02 -21.68 4.18
C ASP A 339 -0.51 -21.93 4.22
N LYS A 340 -1.31 -20.91 4.53
CA LYS A 340 -2.79 -21.00 4.59
C LYS A 340 -3.49 -20.14 3.56
N VAL A 341 -2.82 -19.11 3.05
CA VAL A 341 -3.39 -18.08 2.18
C VAL A 341 -2.46 -17.80 1.03
N PHE A 342 -2.97 -17.81 -0.20
CA PHE A 342 -2.28 -17.17 -1.32
C PHE A 342 -2.96 -15.86 -1.68
N ARG A 343 -2.21 -14.97 -2.34
CA ARG A 343 -2.73 -13.64 -2.69
C ARG A 343 -2.59 -13.38 -4.18
N ILE A 344 -3.64 -12.85 -4.77
CA ILE A 344 -3.70 -12.39 -6.16
C ILE A 344 -3.59 -10.87 -6.13
N GLY A 345 -2.49 -10.31 -6.64
CA GLY A 345 -2.35 -8.87 -6.85
C GLY A 345 -3.05 -8.46 -8.13
N HIS A 346 -3.80 -7.36 -8.09
CA HIS A 346 -4.46 -6.78 -9.26
C HIS A 346 -4.37 -5.25 -9.21
N LEU A 347 -3.21 -4.73 -8.84
CA LEU A 347 -2.92 -3.30 -8.69
C LEU A 347 -1.82 -2.84 -9.67
N GLY A 348 -1.79 -1.54 -9.91
CA GLY A 348 -0.80 -0.89 -10.78
C GLY A 348 -1.23 -0.89 -12.25
N ASP A 349 -0.27 -1.10 -13.15
CA ASP A 349 -0.50 -1.20 -14.60
C ASP A 349 -1.09 -2.58 -14.95
N PHE A 350 -2.40 -2.68 -14.87
CA PHE A 350 -3.13 -3.93 -14.92
C PHE A 350 -4.44 -3.74 -15.71
N ASN A 351 -4.68 -4.59 -16.70
CA ASN A 351 -5.87 -4.53 -17.56
C ASN A 351 -6.68 -5.82 -17.51
N ASP A 352 -7.87 -5.80 -18.14
CA ASP A 352 -8.81 -6.92 -18.16
C ASP A 352 -8.18 -8.22 -18.69
N LEU A 353 -7.40 -8.16 -19.77
CA LEU A 353 -6.80 -9.35 -20.36
C LEU A 353 -5.68 -9.92 -19.47
N THR A 354 -4.91 -9.06 -18.82
CA THR A 354 -3.92 -9.49 -17.83
C THR A 354 -4.61 -10.17 -16.65
N LEU A 355 -5.75 -9.65 -16.19
CA LEU A 355 -6.55 -10.27 -15.14
C LEU A 355 -7.08 -11.64 -15.55
N VAL A 356 -7.70 -11.74 -16.74
CA VAL A 356 -8.25 -13.01 -17.25
C VAL A 356 -7.14 -14.05 -17.38
N GLY A 357 -5.98 -13.67 -17.94
CA GLY A 357 -4.80 -14.54 -18.02
C GLY A 357 -4.28 -14.99 -16.66
N THR A 358 -4.26 -14.09 -15.67
CA THR A 358 -3.91 -14.41 -14.27
C THR A 358 -4.86 -15.43 -13.67
N LEU A 359 -6.17 -15.19 -13.77
CA LEU A 359 -7.18 -16.09 -13.22
C LEU A 359 -7.21 -17.44 -13.93
N ALA A 360 -6.95 -17.48 -15.25
CA ALA A 360 -6.77 -18.72 -15.98
C ALA A 360 -5.57 -19.53 -15.47
N GLY A 361 -4.44 -18.88 -15.22
CA GLY A 361 -3.28 -19.53 -14.60
C GLY A 361 -3.54 -20.03 -13.18
N VAL A 362 -4.33 -19.29 -12.38
CA VAL A 362 -4.77 -19.74 -11.04
C VAL A 362 -5.66 -20.98 -11.16
N GLU A 363 -6.71 -20.98 -11.99
CA GLU A 363 -7.63 -22.11 -12.15
C GLU A 363 -6.91 -23.37 -12.66
N MET A 364 -6.05 -23.25 -13.65
CA MET A 364 -5.20 -24.34 -14.11
C MET A 364 -4.25 -24.86 -13.03
N GLY A 365 -3.65 -23.93 -12.25
CA GLY A 365 -2.78 -24.25 -11.14
C GLY A 365 -3.50 -25.01 -10.01
N LEU A 366 -4.74 -24.62 -9.67
CA LEU A 366 -5.57 -25.33 -8.70
C LEU A 366 -5.81 -26.78 -9.14
N ALA A 367 -6.12 -26.98 -10.44
CA ALA A 367 -6.32 -28.32 -11.00
C ALA A 367 -5.04 -29.16 -10.97
N LEU A 368 -3.89 -28.62 -11.39
CA LEU A 368 -2.60 -29.33 -11.40
C LEU A 368 -2.10 -29.65 -10.00
N ALA A 369 -2.31 -28.75 -9.04
CA ALA A 369 -1.96 -28.95 -7.63
C ALA A 369 -2.98 -29.83 -6.89
N LYS A 370 -4.02 -30.32 -7.58
CA LYS A 370 -5.12 -31.15 -7.02
C LYS A 370 -5.80 -30.47 -5.81
N VAL A 371 -5.88 -29.13 -5.83
CA VAL A 371 -6.64 -28.38 -4.83
C VAL A 371 -8.13 -28.50 -5.15
N PRO A 372 -8.99 -28.89 -4.19
CA PRO A 372 -10.44 -28.99 -4.41
C PRO A 372 -11.01 -27.62 -4.81
N HIS A 373 -11.64 -27.56 -5.96
CA HIS A 373 -12.29 -26.35 -6.47
C HIS A 373 -13.34 -26.72 -7.52
N GLN A 374 -14.29 -25.80 -7.76
CA GLN A 374 -15.21 -25.85 -8.89
C GLN A 374 -14.57 -25.19 -10.10
N LYS A 375 -14.94 -25.61 -11.31
CA LYS A 375 -14.53 -24.96 -12.57
C LYS A 375 -15.41 -23.74 -12.85
N GLY A 376 -14.88 -22.81 -13.63
CA GLY A 376 -15.69 -21.70 -14.15
C GLY A 376 -15.42 -20.34 -13.52
N GLY A 377 -14.41 -20.22 -12.65
CA GLY A 377 -14.04 -18.92 -12.08
C GLY A 377 -13.61 -17.92 -13.12
N VAL A 378 -12.85 -18.35 -14.14
CA VAL A 378 -12.46 -17.47 -15.25
C VAL A 378 -13.68 -16.96 -16.00
N ALA A 379 -14.67 -17.81 -16.28
CA ALA A 379 -15.91 -17.41 -16.94
C ALA A 379 -16.71 -16.41 -16.10
N ALA A 380 -16.79 -16.61 -14.78
CA ALA A 380 -17.45 -15.68 -13.86
C ALA A 380 -16.77 -14.30 -13.83
N ALA A 381 -15.44 -14.26 -13.88
CA ALA A 381 -14.69 -13.01 -13.97
C ALA A 381 -14.95 -12.29 -15.29
N MET A 382 -14.92 -13.00 -16.41
CA MET A 382 -15.18 -12.44 -17.74
C MET A 382 -16.60 -11.84 -17.83
N GLU A 383 -17.61 -12.50 -17.27
CA GLU A 383 -18.97 -11.96 -17.22
C GLU A 383 -19.04 -10.68 -16.37
N SER A 384 -18.37 -10.64 -15.22
CA SER A 384 -18.26 -9.43 -14.39
C SER A 384 -17.63 -8.25 -15.15
N LEU A 385 -16.54 -8.51 -15.88
CA LEU A 385 -15.85 -7.48 -16.66
C LEU A 385 -16.74 -6.97 -17.80
N LYS A 386 -17.43 -7.86 -18.51
CA LYS A 386 -18.39 -7.52 -19.58
C LYS A 386 -19.55 -6.67 -19.05
N GLU A 387 -20.18 -7.06 -17.93
CA GLU A 387 -21.25 -6.30 -17.29
C GLU A 387 -20.82 -4.86 -16.96
N SER A 388 -19.58 -4.69 -16.52
CA SER A 388 -19.06 -3.37 -16.17
C SER A 388 -18.84 -2.48 -17.41
N CYS A 389 -18.39 -3.06 -18.54
CA CYS A 389 -18.25 -2.32 -19.81
C CYS A 389 -19.58 -1.82 -20.36
N LEU A 390 -20.66 -2.60 -20.19
CA LEU A 390 -22.00 -2.19 -20.63
C LEU A 390 -22.54 -0.99 -19.82
N LYS A 391 -22.26 -0.94 -18.52
CA LYS A 391 -22.68 0.17 -17.63
C LYS A 391 -21.93 1.49 -17.88
N THR A 392 -20.72 1.45 -18.45
CA THR A 392 -19.95 2.67 -18.77
C THR A 392 -20.36 3.30 -20.10
N ASN A 393 -21.08 2.59 -20.93
CA ASN A 393 -21.55 3.06 -22.25
C ASN A 393 -23.02 3.54 -22.24
N THR A 394 -23.67 3.54 -21.08
CA THR A 394 -25.00 4.11 -20.85
C THR A 394 -24.91 5.34 -19.94
#